data_17292d05af05e3256b0be79a73f8a6b9
#
_entry.id   17292d05af05e3256b0be79a73f8a6b9
#
_cell.length_a   1.000
_cell.length_b   1.000
_cell.length_c   1.000
_cell.angle_alpha   90.00
_cell.angle_beta   90.00
_cell.angle_gamma   90.00
#
_symmetry.space_group_name_H-M   'P 1'
#
loop_
_entity.id
_entity.type
_entity.pdbx_description
1 polymer ?
#
loop_
_entity_poly.entity_id
_entity_poly.type
_entity_poly.pdbx_seq_one_letter_code
_entity_poly.pdbx_strand_id
1 'polypeptide(L)'
;MTPQLVLPQAGNPYYNTIKTGGYNPCILGNNDKGQRVKGLNVLPNCVGYCVSRFNELGQYGSCKYLGNTNAANFIILAKKQGLQISKEPTTGGVMVWSGGKGGYGHVASVEAKIGTDIVITSESEYYGLPFVVYTRRRGNGNWRDGCYWMTNSYRFEGCIVNPAVKEDDPVTYEQFCTYMERWLKDNAEMQFSLLMRSWLAVTALKPADPWAEDAIAYCQEHGYMVGDANGNFRPQSFVKREELAAVVKSTTE
;
A
#
# COMPACT_ATOMS: atom_id res chain seq x y z
N MET A 1 -8.20 -17.02 8.44
CA MET A 1 -7.54 -16.46 7.23
C MET A 1 -6.25 -15.74 7.63
N THR A 2 -5.17 -15.82 6.84
CA THR A 2 -3.95 -15.03 7.10
C THR A 2 -4.06 -13.67 6.40
N PRO A 3 -4.03 -12.55 7.13
CA PRO A 3 -4.09 -11.23 6.52
C PRO A 3 -2.88 -10.93 5.63
N GLN A 4 -3.10 -10.25 4.52
CA GLN A 4 -2.06 -9.77 3.61
C GLN A 4 -1.66 -8.36 4.03
N LEU A 5 -0.56 -8.23 4.74
CA LEU A 5 -0.06 -6.95 5.26
C LEU A 5 1.22 -6.46 4.56
N VAL A 6 1.71 -7.22 3.61
CA VAL A 6 2.88 -6.89 2.78
C VAL A 6 2.57 -7.09 1.30
N LEU A 7 3.33 -6.41 0.44
CA LEU A 7 3.22 -6.61 -1.00
C LEU A 7 3.40 -8.11 -1.32
N PRO A 8 2.51 -8.70 -2.13
CA PRO A 8 2.64 -10.07 -2.57
C PRO A 8 4.01 -10.35 -3.20
N GLN A 9 4.58 -11.49 -2.85
CA GLN A 9 5.90 -11.87 -3.34
C GLN A 9 5.91 -12.10 -4.85
N ALA A 10 7.06 -11.81 -5.47
CA ALA A 10 7.31 -12.14 -6.86
C ALA A 10 7.15 -13.66 -7.09
N GLY A 11 6.45 -14.03 -8.15
CA GLY A 11 6.17 -15.44 -8.47
C GLY A 11 4.87 -15.99 -7.87
N ASN A 12 4.16 -15.24 -7.03
CA ASN A 12 2.82 -15.65 -6.61
C ASN A 12 1.88 -15.71 -7.83
N PRO A 13 1.24 -16.87 -8.12
CA PRO A 13 0.47 -17.08 -9.34
C PRO A 13 -0.78 -16.21 -9.46
N TYR A 14 -1.24 -15.60 -8.37
CA TYR A 14 -2.40 -14.73 -8.35
C TYR A 14 -2.06 -13.26 -8.62
N TYR A 15 -0.80 -12.87 -8.40
CA TYR A 15 -0.38 -11.48 -8.54
C TYR A 15 0.71 -11.36 -9.59
N ASN A 16 0.59 -10.31 -10.37
CA ASN A 16 1.65 -9.89 -11.27
C ASN A 16 2.08 -8.49 -10.88
N THR A 17 3.34 -8.30 -10.65
CA THR A 17 3.93 -6.99 -10.48
C THR A 17 4.64 -6.59 -11.77
N ILE A 18 4.75 -5.31 -12.04
CA ILE A 18 5.51 -4.77 -13.18
C ILE A 18 6.93 -5.37 -13.24
N LYS A 19 7.50 -5.73 -12.09
CA LYS A 19 8.84 -6.32 -11.98
C LYS A 19 8.91 -7.80 -12.35
N THR A 20 7.81 -8.53 -12.33
CA THR A 20 7.82 -10.00 -12.53
C THR A 20 7.42 -10.44 -13.92
N GLY A 21 6.89 -9.54 -14.76
CA GLY A 21 6.46 -9.87 -16.12
C GLY A 21 5.39 -10.96 -16.20
N GLY A 22 4.74 -11.28 -15.09
CA GLY A 22 3.77 -12.35 -15.04
C GLY A 22 2.38 -11.94 -15.55
N TYR A 23 1.45 -12.89 -15.60
CA TYR A 23 0.09 -12.69 -16.11
C TYR A 23 -0.94 -12.87 -15.01
N ASN A 24 -1.86 -11.94 -14.88
CA ASN A 24 -3.16 -12.25 -14.32
C ASN A 24 -4.15 -12.45 -15.49
N PRO A 25 -4.57 -13.68 -15.79
CA PRO A 25 -5.42 -13.95 -16.94
C PRO A 25 -6.82 -13.34 -16.83
N CYS A 26 -7.17 -12.78 -15.66
CA CYS A 26 -8.47 -12.16 -15.41
C CYS A 26 -8.52 -10.69 -15.79
N ILE A 27 -7.38 -10.04 -16.01
CA ILE A 27 -7.31 -8.59 -16.15
C ILE A 27 -6.81 -8.22 -17.53
N LEU A 28 -7.49 -7.27 -18.17
CA LEU A 28 -7.06 -6.69 -19.41
C LEU A 28 -6.21 -5.45 -19.11
N GLY A 29 -4.92 -5.52 -19.43
CA GLY A 29 -4.03 -4.37 -19.47
C GLY A 29 -3.88 -3.82 -20.88
N ASN A 30 -3.21 -2.68 -21.02
CA ASN A 30 -2.78 -2.14 -22.31
C ASN A 30 -1.34 -2.55 -22.57
N ASN A 31 -1.06 -3.02 -23.81
CA ASN A 31 0.32 -3.19 -24.26
C ASN A 31 0.93 -1.83 -24.65
N ASP A 32 2.20 -1.84 -25.05
CA ASP A 32 2.94 -0.63 -25.46
C ASP A 32 2.33 0.12 -26.66
N LYS A 33 1.41 -0.55 -27.37
CA LYS A 33 0.66 0.03 -28.50
C LYS A 33 -0.73 0.54 -28.10
N GLY A 34 -1.03 0.56 -26.79
CA GLY A 34 -2.33 0.97 -26.27
C GLY A 34 -3.48 -0.02 -26.54
N GLN A 35 -3.18 -1.22 -27.04
CA GLN A 35 -4.18 -2.26 -27.29
C GLN A 35 -4.47 -3.02 -26.00
N ARG A 36 -5.74 -3.32 -25.75
CA ARG A 36 -6.14 -4.16 -24.62
C ARG A 36 -5.76 -5.62 -24.88
N VAL A 37 -4.92 -6.15 -24.01
CA VAL A 37 -4.41 -7.50 -24.07
C VAL A 37 -4.80 -8.24 -22.79
N LYS A 38 -5.38 -9.42 -22.93
CA LYS A 38 -5.70 -10.31 -21.82
C LYS A 38 -4.41 -10.75 -21.14
N GLY A 39 -4.38 -10.65 -19.83
CA GLY A 39 -3.29 -11.18 -19.02
C GLY A 39 -2.23 -10.18 -18.55
N LEU A 40 -2.27 -8.92 -18.94
CA LEU A 40 -1.46 -7.91 -18.28
C LEU A 40 -2.11 -7.54 -16.96
N ASN A 41 -1.55 -8.05 -15.88
CA ASN A 41 -1.89 -7.54 -14.58
C ASN A 41 -1.05 -6.34 -14.25
N VAL A 42 -1.73 -5.38 -13.76
CA VAL A 42 -1.11 -4.11 -13.48
C VAL A 42 -1.29 -3.84 -12.00
N LEU A 43 -0.22 -4.07 -11.25
CA LEU A 43 -0.04 -3.33 -10.03
C LEU A 43 0.89 -2.15 -10.38
N PRO A 44 0.47 -0.92 -10.12
CA PRO A 44 -0.66 -0.50 -9.27
C PRO A 44 -2.03 -0.53 -9.99
N ASN A 45 -2.98 -1.27 -9.43
CA ASN A 45 -4.38 -1.31 -9.87
C ASN A 45 -5.28 -1.95 -8.79
N CYS A 46 -6.27 -1.23 -8.28
CA CYS A 46 -7.16 -1.70 -7.22
C CYS A 46 -7.97 -2.94 -7.65
N VAL A 47 -8.51 -2.93 -8.87
CA VAL A 47 -9.24 -4.06 -9.44
C VAL A 47 -8.34 -5.28 -9.56
N GLY A 48 -7.13 -5.08 -10.12
CA GLY A 48 -6.15 -6.14 -10.28
C GLY A 48 -5.80 -6.82 -8.98
N TYR A 49 -5.52 -6.03 -7.96
CA TYR A 49 -5.19 -6.53 -6.65
C TYR A 49 -6.36 -7.32 -6.03
N CYS A 50 -7.55 -6.73 -5.96
CA CYS A 50 -8.70 -7.35 -5.30
C CYS A 50 -9.16 -8.63 -5.99
N VAL A 51 -9.14 -8.71 -7.34
CA VAL A 51 -9.41 -9.95 -8.07
C VAL A 51 -8.42 -11.04 -7.67
N SER A 52 -7.14 -10.70 -7.63
CA SER A 52 -6.08 -11.64 -7.25
C SER A 52 -6.26 -12.13 -5.82
N ARG A 53 -6.43 -11.21 -4.86
CA ARG A 53 -6.61 -11.56 -3.45
C ARG A 53 -7.86 -12.41 -3.20
N PHE A 54 -8.98 -12.06 -3.82
CA PHE A 54 -10.24 -12.82 -3.67
C PHE A 54 -10.10 -14.27 -4.14
N ASN A 55 -9.47 -14.49 -5.29
CA ASN A 55 -9.26 -15.83 -5.83
C ASN A 55 -8.16 -16.60 -5.09
N GLU A 56 -7.12 -15.93 -4.59
CA GLU A 56 -6.09 -16.53 -3.74
C GLU A 56 -6.68 -17.09 -2.45
N LEU A 57 -7.48 -16.30 -1.75
CA LEU A 57 -8.13 -16.71 -0.49
C LEU A 57 -9.02 -17.95 -0.66
N GLY A 58 -9.68 -18.05 -1.80
CA GLY A 58 -10.50 -19.20 -2.12
C GLY A 58 -9.75 -20.37 -2.75
N GLN A 59 -8.44 -20.22 -2.99
CA GLN A 59 -7.65 -21.18 -3.77
C GLN A 59 -8.31 -21.51 -5.12
N TYR A 60 -9.06 -20.55 -5.65
CA TYR A 60 -9.67 -20.66 -6.94
C TYR A 60 -8.60 -20.47 -8.03
N GLY A 61 -8.75 -21.10 -9.15
CA GLY A 61 -7.93 -20.72 -10.30
C GLY A 61 -8.03 -19.21 -10.54
N SER A 62 -6.99 -18.62 -11.07
CA SER A 62 -6.76 -17.16 -11.12
C SER A 62 -7.90 -16.29 -11.68
N CYS A 63 -9.00 -16.88 -12.18
CA CYS A 63 -10.10 -16.17 -12.81
C CYS A 63 -11.48 -16.73 -12.49
N LYS A 64 -11.65 -17.43 -11.42
CA LYS A 64 -12.97 -18.01 -11.15
C LYS A 64 -14.01 -16.94 -10.86
N TYR A 65 -13.66 -15.95 -10.04
CA TYR A 65 -14.56 -14.89 -9.63
C TYR A 65 -14.00 -13.51 -9.90
N LEU A 66 -14.91 -12.56 -10.03
CA LEU A 66 -14.63 -11.17 -10.36
C LEU A 66 -13.96 -11.08 -11.75
N GLY A 67 -13.32 -9.97 -12.06
CA GLY A 67 -12.62 -9.85 -13.34
C GLY A 67 -12.51 -8.42 -13.83
N ASN A 68 -12.29 -8.25 -15.12
CA ASN A 68 -11.99 -6.98 -15.73
C ASN A 68 -13.22 -6.09 -15.89
N THR A 69 -13.46 -5.23 -14.92
CA THR A 69 -14.44 -4.13 -15.01
C THR A 69 -13.97 -2.97 -14.14
N ASN A 70 -14.61 -1.82 -14.27
CA ASN A 70 -14.37 -0.71 -13.33
C ASN A 70 -14.84 -1.09 -11.93
N ALA A 71 -14.15 -0.60 -10.91
CA ALA A 71 -14.48 -0.90 -9.52
C ALA A 71 -15.94 -0.60 -9.17
N ALA A 72 -16.51 0.50 -9.67
CA ALA A 72 -17.93 0.85 -9.48
C ALA A 72 -18.91 -0.23 -9.98
N ASN A 73 -18.51 -1.11 -10.88
CA ASN A 73 -19.35 -2.17 -11.43
C ASN A 73 -19.17 -3.51 -10.74
N PHE A 74 -18.31 -3.61 -9.72
CA PHE A 74 -17.98 -4.88 -9.07
C PHE A 74 -19.18 -5.56 -8.42
N ILE A 75 -20.08 -4.79 -7.79
CA ILE A 75 -21.32 -5.34 -7.21
C ILE A 75 -22.20 -6.00 -8.29
N ILE A 76 -22.32 -5.36 -9.46
CA ILE A 76 -23.12 -5.90 -10.57
C ILE A 76 -22.48 -7.19 -11.09
N LEU A 77 -21.16 -7.20 -11.26
CA LEU A 77 -20.43 -8.38 -11.72
C LEU A 77 -20.54 -9.53 -10.73
N ALA A 78 -20.35 -9.26 -9.43
CA ALA A 78 -20.44 -10.24 -8.36
C ALA A 78 -21.83 -10.90 -8.30
N LYS A 79 -22.90 -10.10 -8.39
CA LYS A 79 -24.28 -10.61 -8.46
C LYS A 79 -24.49 -11.53 -9.67
N LYS A 80 -23.97 -11.17 -10.85
CA LYS A 80 -24.04 -12.01 -12.05
C LYS A 80 -23.31 -13.35 -11.87
N GLN A 81 -22.30 -13.38 -11.01
CA GLN A 81 -21.53 -14.59 -10.70
C GLN A 81 -22.09 -15.36 -9.50
N GLY A 82 -23.26 -14.96 -8.96
CA GLY A 82 -23.91 -15.62 -7.84
C GLY A 82 -23.26 -15.35 -6.49
N LEU A 83 -22.39 -14.33 -6.37
CA LEU A 83 -21.76 -13.98 -5.11
C LEU A 83 -22.72 -13.16 -4.23
N GLN A 84 -22.66 -13.42 -2.94
CA GLN A 84 -23.42 -12.68 -1.93
C GLN A 84 -22.82 -11.29 -1.72
N ILE A 85 -23.68 -10.30 -1.50
CA ILE A 85 -23.30 -8.93 -1.15
C ILE A 85 -23.77 -8.64 0.27
N SER A 86 -22.84 -8.23 1.12
CA SER A 86 -23.11 -7.73 2.46
C SER A 86 -23.20 -6.19 2.44
N LYS A 87 -24.03 -5.63 3.31
CA LYS A 87 -24.05 -4.19 3.60
C LYS A 87 -22.88 -3.76 4.49
N GLU A 88 -22.27 -4.71 5.16
CA GLU A 88 -21.14 -4.52 6.06
C GLU A 88 -19.90 -5.21 5.49
N PRO A 89 -18.68 -4.74 5.81
CA PRO A 89 -17.46 -5.43 5.46
C PRO A 89 -17.44 -6.86 6.06
N THR A 90 -16.97 -7.82 5.27
CA THR A 90 -16.77 -9.22 5.68
C THR A 90 -15.32 -9.61 5.48
N THR A 91 -14.71 -10.33 6.42
CA THR A 91 -13.33 -10.79 6.33
C THR A 91 -13.11 -11.60 5.05
N GLY A 92 -12.03 -11.31 4.33
CA GLY A 92 -11.75 -11.93 3.02
C GLY A 92 -12.62 -11.43 1.87
N GLY A 93 -13.58 -10.56 2.14
CA GLY A 93 -14.43 -9.94 1.14
C GLY A 93 -13.77 -8.77 0.42
N VAL A 94 -14.49 -8.23 -0.56
CA VAL A 94 -14.06 -7.04 -1.31
C VAL A 94 -15.05 -5.90 -1.08
N MET A 95 -14.59 -4.86 -0.42
CA MET A 95 -15.32 -3.60 -0.27
C MET A 95 -15.36 -2.85 -1.59
N VAL A 96 -16.50 -2.27 -1.91
CA VAL A 96 -16.74 -1.57 -3.18
C VAL A 96 -17.27 -0.18 -2.92
N TRP A 97 -16.65 0.81 -3.56
CA TRP A 97 -17.14 2.19 -3.59
C TRP A 97 -17.43 2.61 -5.02
N SER A 98 -18.55 3.29 -5.21
CA SER A 98 -18.83 4.05 -6.43
C SER A 98 -18.29 5.48 -6.32
N GLY A 99 -18.32 6.21 -7.42
CA GLY A 99 -17.92 7.63 -7.47
C GLY A 99 -16.42 7.83 -7.70
N GLY A 100 -15.85 8.85 -7.07
CA GLY A 100 -14.47 9.27 -7.30
C GLY A 100 -14.24 9.94 -8.66
N LYS A 101 -12.98 10.23 -9.00
CA LYS A 101 -12.62 10.85 -10.27
C LYS A 101 -13.07 9.98 -11.45
N GLY A 102 -13.86 10.55 -12.35
CA GLY A 102 -14.39 9.85 -13.52
C GLY A 102 -15.45 8.78 -13.23
N GLY A 103 -15.91 8.63 -11.98
CA GLY A 103 -16.93 7.66 -11.60
C GLY A 103 -16.47 6.21 -11.61
N TYR A 104 -15.17 5.94 -11.72
CA TYR A 104 -14.61 4.58 -11.84
C TYR A 104 -14.73 3.76 -10.55
N GLY A 105 -14.91 4.42 -9.40
CA GLY A 105 -14.99 3.78 -8.09
C GLY A 105 -13.65 3.31 -7.55
N HIS A 106 -13.73 2.56 -6.45
CA HIS A 106 -12.57 1.92 -5.83
C HIS A 106 -12.97 0.58 -5.19
N VAL A 107 -12.02 -0.32 -5.02
CA VAL A 107 -12.19 -1.60 -4.33
C VAL A 107 -11.00 -1.87 -3.42
N ALA A 108 -11.26 -2.52 -2.28
CA ALA A 108 -10.26 -2.93 -1.30
C ALA A 108 -10.60 -4.30 -0.72
N SER A 109 -9.61 -5.12 -0.43
CA SER A 109 -9.80 -6.42 0.22
C SER A 109 -9.83 -6.25 1.74
N VAL A 110 -10.77 -6.89 2.41
CA VAL A 110 -10.87 -6.89 3.89
C VAL A 110 -9.97 -7.97 4.46
N GLU A 111 -8.96 -7.56 5.19
CA GLU A 111 -8.00 -8.48 5.80
C GLU A 111 -8.38 -8.85 7.24
N ALA A 112 -8.99 -7.93 7.97
CA ALA A 112 -9.49 -8.19 9.32
C ALA A 112 -10.60 -7.21 9.69
N LYS A 113 -11.45 -7.62 10.64
CA LYS A 113 -12.42 -6.76 11.32
C LYS A 113 -12.03 -6.62 12.78
N ILE A 114 -12.09 -5.40 13.30
CA ILE A 114 -11.83 -5.10 14.71
C ILE A 114 -13.11 -4.50 15.28
N GLY A 115 -13.87 -5.32 16.01
CA GLY A 115 -15.21 -4.95 16.45
C GLY A 115 -16.12 -4.65 15.26
N THR A 116 -17.04 -3.69 15.43
CA THR A 116 -18.06 -3.33 14.42
C THR A 116 -17.66 -2.16 13.53
N ASP A 117 -16.68 -1.37 13.94
CA ASP A 117 -16.44 -0.04 13.39
C ASP A 117 -15.07 0.17 12.76
N ILE A 118 -14.22 -0.86 12.80
CA ILE A 118 -12.87 -0.80 12.23
C ILE A 118 -12.63 -2.01 11.35
N VAL A 119 -12.05 -1.77 10.18
CA VAL A 119 -11.54 -2.82 9.28
C VAL A 119 -10.14 -2.51 8.82
N ILE A 120 -9.33 -3.54 8.68
CA ILE A 120 -8.04 -3.47 8.02
C ILE A 120 -8.26 -3.89 6.57
N THR A 121 -7.87 -3.05 5.63
CA THR A 121 -7.92 -3.35 4.20
C THR A 121 -6.53 -3.38 3.60
N SER A 122 -6.33 -4.28 2.66
CA SER A 122 -5.21 -4.25 1.73
C SER A 122 -5.71 -3.88 0.34
N GLU A 123 -4.94 -3.08 -0.36
CA GLU A 123 -5.35 -2.54 -1.64
C GLU A 123 -4.17 -2.07 -2.49
N SER A 124 -4.45 -1.79 -3.75
CA SER A 124 -3.51 -1.17 -4.69
C SER A 124 -4.16 0.07 -5.29
N GLU A 125 -3.40 1.11 -5.52
CA GLU A 125 -3.91 2.38 -6.06
C GLU A 125 -3.61 2.49 -7.55
N TYR A 126 -4.62 2.87 -8.34
CA TYR A 126 -4.43 3.03 -9.78
C TYR A 126 -3.45 4.18 -10.07
N TYR A 127 -2.32 3.86 -10.71
CA TYR A 127 -1.18 4.77 -10.90
C TYR A 127 -0.57 5.33 -9.60
N GLY A 128 -0.89 4.75 -8.44
CA GLY A 128 -0.34 5.12 -7.14
C GLY A 128 0.52 4.01 -6.55
N LEU A 129 0.33 3.74 -5.27
CA LEU A 129 1.05 2.69 -4.57
C LEU A 129 0.65 1.30 -5.07
N PRO A 130 1.61 0.41 -5.40
CA PRO A 130 1.31 -0.95 -5.83
C PRO A 130 0.65 -1.79 -4.72
N PHE A 131 0.89 -1.43 -3.48
CA PHE A 131 0.30 -2.07 -2.31
C PHE A 131 0.27 -1.10 -1.13
N VAL A 132 -0.84 -1.08 -0.41
CA VAL A 132 -1.01 -0.30 0.82
C VAL A 132 -2.02 -0.98 1.74
N VAL A 133 -1.84 -0.79 3.04
CA VAL A 133 -2.78 -1.25 4.07
C VAL A 133 -3.37 -0.03 4.76
N TYR A 134 -4.70 -0.01 4.87
CA TYR A 134 -5.43 1.04 5.58
C TYR A 134 -6.22 0.48 6.76
N THR A 135 -6.25 1.23 7.83
CA THR A 135 -7.19 1.04 8.94
C THR A 135 -8.38 1.96 8.70
N ARG A 136 -9.45 1.40 8.20
CA ARG A 136 -10.67 2.14 7.87
C ARG A 136 -11.65 2.12 9.02
N ARG A 137 -12.35 3.22 9.23
CA ARG A 137 -13.40 3.36 10.24
C ARG A 137 -14.76 3.47 9.55
N ARG A 138 -15.80 2.98 10.23
CA ARG A 138 -17.18 3.04 9.75
C ARG A 138 -17.60 4.47 9.40
N GLY A 139 -17.27 5.45 10.27
CA GLY A 139 -17.70 6.83 10.13
C GLY A 139 -19.23 6.93 9.98
N ASN A 140 -19.68 7.60 8.92
CA ASN A 140 -21.10 7.71 8.54
C ASN A 140 -21.56 6.52 7.64
N GLY A 141 -20.96 5.37 7.78
CA GLY A 141 -21.26 4.17 6.99
C GLY A 141 -20.51 4.08 5.65
N ASN A 142 -19.67 5.05 5.30
CA ASN A 142 -18.94 5.05 4.03
C ASN A 142 -17.56 4.38 4.09
N TRP A 143 -17.06 4.05 5.26
CA TRP A 143 -15.77 3.35 5.45
C TRP A 143 -14.58 4.03 4.76
N ARG A 144 -14.61 5.36 4.65
CA ARG A 144 -13.55 6.16 4.02
C ARG A 144 -12.52 6.66 5.01
N ASP A 145 -12.93 6.83 6.27
CA ASP A 145 -12.10 7.37 7.33
C ASP A 145 -10.90 6.45 7.58
N GLY A 146 -9.71 7.01 7.60
CA GLY A 146 -8.45 6.28 7.63
C GLY A 146 -7.78 6.11 6.27
N CYS A 147 -8.43 6.51 5.17
CA CYS A 147 -7.84 6.56 3.84
C CYS A 147 -7.71 8.00 3.38
N TYR A 148 -6.50 8.51 3.33
CA TYR A 148 -6.21 9.96 3.16
C TYR A 148 -6.62 10.55 1.82
N TRP A 149 -6.73 9.74 0.76
CA TRP A 149 -7.05 10.22 -0.59
C TRP A 149 -8.53 10.08 -0.98
N MET A 150 -9.33 9.28 -0.22
CA MET A 150 -10.74 9.11 -0.52
C MET A 150 -11.56 10.33 -0.10
N THR A 151 -12.14 11.02 -1.07
CA THR A 151 -12.98 12.19 -0.85
C THR A 151 -14.45 11.83 -0.59
N ASN A 152 -15.27 12.85 -0.31
CA ASN A 152 -16.72 12.70 -0.12
C ASN A 152 -17.47 12.23 -1.38
N SER A 153 -16.83 12.20 -2.55
CA SER A 153 -17.42 11.68 -3.78
C SER A 153 -17.49 10.15 -3.84
N TYR A 154 -16.75 9.44 -2.96
CA TYR A 154 -16.85 7.98 -2.87
C TYR A 154 -17.99 7.55 -1.96
N ARG A 155 -18.82 6.61 -2.42
CA ARG A 155 -19.93 6.01 -1.67
C ARG A 155 -19.72 4.53 -1.53
N PHE A 156 -19.81 4.02 -0.31
CA PHE A 156 -19.74 2.59 -0.06
C PHE A 156 -21.01 1.91 -0.57
N GLU A 157 -20.84 0.93 -1.45
CA GLU A 157 -21.95 0.19 -2.10
C GLU A 157 -22.18 -1.18 -1.47
N GLY A 158 -21.23 -1.68 -0.70
CA GLY A 158 -21.28 -2.97 -0.04
C GLY A 158 -19.96 -3.73 -0.12
N CYS A 159 -19.99 -4.93 0.43
CA CYS A 159 -18.87 -5.86 0.43
C CYS A 159 -19.27 -7.17 -0.27
N ILE A 160 -18.46 -7.61 -1.22
CA ILE A 160 -18.63 -8.89 -1.90
C ILE A 160 -18.08 -9.97 -0.98
N VAL A 161 -18.94 -10.90 -0.56
CA VAL A 161 -18.58 -11.98 0.36
C VAL A 161 -17.76 -13.04 -0.37
N ASN A 162 -16.63 -13.42 0.20
CA ASN A 162 -15.84 -14.53 -0.34
C ASN A 162 -16.41 -15.86 0.20
N PRO A 163 -16.96 -16.74 -0.64
CA PRO A 163 -17.61 -17.96 -0.17
C PRO A 163 -16.65 -18.99 0.42
N ALA A 164 -15.34 -18.84 0.19
CA ALA A 164 -14.35 -19.74 0.77
C ALA A 164 -13.86 -19.29 2.15
N VAL A 165 -14.15 -18.06 2.54
CA VAL A 165 -13.72 -17.52 3.82
C VAL A 165 -14.91 -17.55 4.76
N LYS A 166 -14.81 -18.37 5.82
CA LYS A 166 -15.77 -18.28 6.92
C LYS A 166 -15.51 -16.94 7.62
N GLU A 167 -16.57 -16.22 7.89
CA GLU A 167 -16.46 -15.02 8.71
C GLU A 167 -16.09 -15.48 10.12
N ASP A 168 -14.84 -15.28 10.48
CA ASP A 168 -14.38 -15.45 11.85
C ASP A 168 -15.03 -14.35 12.71
N ASP A 169 -15.27 -14.63 13.99
CA ASP A 169 -15.66 -13.59 14.92
C ASP A 169 -14.68 -12.39 14.81
N PRO A 170 -15.17 -11.16 14.95
CA PRO A 170 -14.31 -10.00 14.86
C PRO A 170 -13.10 -10.16 15.78
N VAL A 171 -11.92 -10.01 15.24
CA VAL A 171 -10.68 -10.07 16.03
C VAL A 171 -10.76 -8.98 17.10
N THR A 172 -10.52 -9.33 18.35
CA THR A 172 -10.44 -8.32 19.40
C THR A 172 -9.25 -7.40 19.14
N TYR A 173 -9.29 -6.18 19.68
CA TYR A 173 -8.15 -5.26 19.59
C TYR A 173 -6.86 -5.89 20.13
N GLU A 174 -6.94 -6.64 21.22
CA GLU A 174 -5.83 -7.35 21.83
C GLU A 174 -5.25 -8.43 20.90
N GLN A 175 -6.11 -9.25 20.29
CA GLN A 175 -5.68 -10.23 19.29
C GLN A 175 -5.03 -9.57 18.08
N PHE A 176 -5.56 -8.43 17.63
CA PHE A 176 -4.95 -7.66 16.55
C PHE A 176 -3.58 -7.12 16.95
N CYS A 177 -3.44 -6.53 18.15
CA CYS A 177 -2.16 -6.06 18.65
C CYS A 177 -1.12 -7.20 18.72
N THR A 178 -1.49 -8.34 19.27
CA THR A 178 -0.63 -9.53 19.34
C THR A 178 -0.19 -9.98 17.93
N TYR A 179 -1.11 -9.97 16.97
CA TYR A 179 -0.80 -10.29 15.58
C TYR A 179 0.17 -9.27 14.96
N MET A 180 -0.06 -7.98 15.18
CA MET A 180 0.80 -6.90 14.67
C MET A 180 2.18 -6.92 15.31
N GLU A 181 2.28 -7.17 16.61
CA GLU A 181 3.56 -7.32 17.31
C GLU A 181 4.39 -8.47 16.73
N ARG A 182 3.74 -9.61 16.52
CA ARG A 182 4.39 -10.77 15.90
C ARG A 182 4.85 -10.44 14.48
N TRP A 183 3.98 -9.83 13.68
CA TRP A 183 4.29 -9.43 12.32
C TRP A 183 5.44 -8.40 12.26
N LEU A 184 5.43 -7.38 13.13
CA LEU A 184 6.51 -6.41 13.26
C LEU A 184 7.83 -7.09 13.63
N LYS A 185 7.80 -8.04 14.57
CA LYS A 185 8.98 -8.81 14.96
C LYS A 185 9.55 -9.62 13.79
N ASP A 186 8.68 -10.32 13.04
CA ASP A 186 9.08 -11.16 11.92
C ASP A 186 9.56 -10.35 10.70
N ASN A 187 9.19 -9.08 10.61
CA ASN A 187 9.53 -8.16 9.51
C ASN A 187 10.33 -6.93 9.95
N ALA A 188 10.85 -6.92 11.16
CA ALA A 188 11.48 -5.76 11.79
C ALA A 188 12.62 -5.16 10.96
N GLU A 189 13.49 -5.98 10.38
CA GLU A 189 14.63 -5.52 9.58
C GLU A 189 14.17 -4.82 8.30
N MET A 190 13.16 -5.37 7.62
CA MET A 190 12.61 -4.78 6.40
C MET A 190 11.88 -3.46 6.69
N GLN A 191 11.06 -3.43 7.74
CA GLN A 191 10.32 -2.23 8.16
C GLN A 191 11.26 -1.12 8.63
N PHE A 192 12.24 -1.47 9.44
CA PHE A 192 13.25 -0.53 9.90
C PHE A 192 14.04 0.05 8.72
N SER A 193 14.46 -0.79 7.78
CA SER A 193 15.17 -0.35 6.57
C SER A 193 14.33 0.61 5.71
N LEU A 194 13.04 0.32 5.50
CA LEU A 194 12.13 1.19 4.75
C LEU A 194 11.88 2.52 5.48
N LEU A 195 11.63 2.46 6.79
CA LEU A 195 11.42 3.64 7.62
C LEU A 195 12.66 4.53 7.63
N MET A 196 13.83 3.95 7.84
CA MET A 196 15.11 4.66 7.83
C MET A 196 15.41 5.29 6.48
N ARG A 197 15.17 4.57 5.37
CA ARG A 197 15.35 5.14 4.03
C ARG A 197 14.41 6.32 3.77
N SER A 198 13.15 6.19 4.16
CA SER A 198 12.16 7.26 4.02
C SER A 198 12.52 8.47 4.89
N TRP A 199 12.92 8.23 6.13
CA TRP A 199 13.34 9.27 7.05
C TRP A 199 14.61 9.98 6.59
N LEU A 200 15.63 9.23 6.13
CA LEU A 200 16.85 9.79 5.56
C LEU A 200 16.57 10.62 4.30
N ALA A 201 15.68 10.17 3.43
CA ALA A 201 15.31 10.92 2.23
C ALA A 201 14.63 12.25 2.59
N VAL A 202 13.72 12.24 3.57
CA VAL A 202 13.02 13.45 4.02
C VAL A 202 13.96 14.42 4.75
N THR A 203 14.82 13.90 5.63
CA THR A 203 15.77 14.76 6.37
C THR A 203 16.85 15.34 5.50
N ALA A 204 17.31 14.60 4.49
CA ALA A 204 18.31 15.09 3.52
C ALA A 204 17.80 16.26 2.65
N LEU A 205 16.48 16.44 2.54
CA LEU A 205 15.85 17.53 1.78
C LEU A 205 15.53 18.77 2.63
N LYS A 206 15.68 18.68 3.96
CA LYS A 206 15.43 19.83 4.83
C LYS A 206 16.58 20.84 4.77
N PRO A 207 16.28 22.14 4.70
CA PRO A 207 17.30 23.18 4.86
C PRO A 207 17.94 23.10 6.25
N ALA A 208 19.07 23.75 6.42
CA ALA A 208 19.67 23.95 7.75
C ALA A 208 18.70 24.68 8.68
N ASP A 209 18.78 24.35 9.97
CA ASP A 209 18.11 25.17 10.97
C ASP A 209 18.84 26.53 11.05
N PRO A 210 18.11 27.64 11.27
CA PRO A 210 18.69 29.00 11.25
C PRO A 210 19.90 29.18 12.19
N TRP A 211 19.93 28.49 13.33
CA TRP A 211 21.05 28.55 14.26
C TRP A 211 22.36 27.95 13.72
N ALA A 212 22.26 27.07 12.72
CA ALA A 212 23.41 26.34 12.16
C ALA A 212 23.94 26.98 10.85
N GLU A 213 23.23 27.91 10.26
CA GLU A 213 23.58 28.48 8.93
C GLU A 213 24.98 29.10 8.91
N ASP A 214 25.32 29.92 9.89
CA ASP A 214 26.63 30.56 9.98
C ASP A 214 27.76 29.54 10.16
N ALA A 215 27.54 28.52 10.99
CA ALA A 215 28.53 27.48 11.24
C ALA A 215 28.76 26.62 9.97
N ILE A 216 27.69 26.33 9.22
CA ILE A 216 27.76 25.60 7.95
C ILE A 216 28.53 26.43 6.92
N ALA A 217 28.20 27.71 6.77
CA ALA A 217 28.88 28.62 5.84
C ALA A 217 30.38 28.69 6.16
N TYR A 218 30.73 28.83 7.43
CA TYR A 218 32.11 28.81 7.88
C TYR A 218 32.85 27.52 7.50
N CYS A 219 32.25 26.37 7.76
CA CYS A 219 32.84 25.06 7.43
C CYS A 219 33.02 24.87 5.92
N GLN A 220 32.08 25.36 5.12
CA GLN A 220 32.17 25.29 3.66
C GLN A 220 33.27 26.21 3.10
N GLU A 221 33.37 27.45 3.61
CA GLU A 221 34.35 28.42 3.21
C GLU A 221 35.80 27.94 3.50
N HIS A 222 35.98 27.25 4.64
CA HIS A 222 37.27 26.73 5.04
C HIS A 222 37.56 25.31 4.54
N GLY A 223 36.63 24.72 3.77
CA GLY A 223 36.81 23.39 3.20
C GLY A 223 36.74 22.24 4.21
N TYR A 224 36.27 22.50 5.46
CA TYR A 224 36.11 21.46 6.47
C TYR A 224 34.99 20.51 6.16
N MET A 225 33.94 21.01 5.49
CA MET A 225 32.79 20.22 5.05
C MET A 225 32.48 20.60 3.59
N VAL A 226 32.49 19.61 2.74
CA VAL A 226 32.09 19.74 1.33
C VAL A 226 30.81 18.91 1.12
N GLY A 227 29.95 19.30 0.21
CA GLY A 227 28.77 18.56 -0.14
C GLY A 227 29.07 17.14 -0.71
N ASP A 228 28.04 16.41 -1.07
CA ASP A 228 28.20 15.15 -1.77
C ASP A 228 28.78 15.37 -3.18
N ALA A 229 29.02 14.28 -3.92
CA ALA A 229 29.59 14.34 -5.29
C ALA A 229 28.79 15.21 -6.27
N ASN A 230 27.55 15.56 -5.94
CA ASN A 230 26.69 16.46 -6.71
C ASN A 230 26.64 17.88 -6.13
N GLY A 231 27.47 18.19 -5.11
CA GLY A 231 27.53 19.49 -4.46
C GLY A 231 26.39 19.76 -3.45
N ASN A 232 25.57 18.75 -3.11
CA ASN A 232 24.49 18.93 -2.15
C ASN A 232 25.03 18.82 -0.72
N PHE A 233 24.95 19.90 0.02
CA PHE A 233 25.15 19.89 1.47
C PHE A 233 23.84 19.46 2.15
N ARG A 234 23.90 18.40 2.94
CA ARG A 234 22.72 17.79 3.57
C ARG A 234 22.73 18.04 5.08
N PRO A 235 22.37 19.23 5.56
CA PRO A 235 22.60 19.66 6.92
C PRO A 235 21.86 18.83 7.97
N GLN A 236 20.78 18.21 7.59
CA GLN A 236 19.95 17.39 8.47
C GLN A 236 20.20 15.88 8.32
N SER A 237 21.22 15.46 7.55
CA SER A 237 21.57 14.05 7.40
C SER A 237 22.47 13.57 8.55
N PHE A 238 22.41 12.26 8.83
CA PHE A 238 23.33 11.65 9.79
C PHE A 238 24.77 11.68 9.25
N VAL A 239 25.68 12.03 10.14
CA VAL A 239 27.12 11.97 9.90
C VAL A 239 27.63 10.58 10.30
N LYS A 240 28.33 9.92 9.42
CA LYS A 240 29.02 8.68 9.76
C LYS A 240 30.25 8.99 10.63
N ARG A 241 30.65 8.04 11.50
CA ARG A 241 31.84 8.20 12.34
C ARG A 241 33.11 8.46 11.53
N GLU A 242 33.24 7.85 10.37
CA GLU A 242 34.35 8.06 9.43
C GLU A 242 34.36 9.46 8.83
N GLU A 243 33.20 10.02 8.51
CA GLU A 243 33.04 11.40 8.02
C GLU A 243 33.39 12.40 9.13
N LEU A 244 32.92 12.16 10.36
CA LEU A 244 33.28 12.98 11.51
C LEU A 244 34.79 12.94 11.80
N ALA A 245 35.42 11.76 11.71
CA ALA A 245 36.86 11.60 11.87
C ALA A 245 37.64 12.38 10.80
N ALA A 246 37.17 12.39 9.56
CA ALA A 246 37.76 13.17 8.48
C ALA A 246 37.68 14.68 8.75
N VAL A 247 36.53 15.17 9.21
CA VAL A 247 36.35 16.58 9.59
C VAL A 247 37.29 16.96 10.75
N VAL A 248 37.33 16.17 11.81
CA VAL A 248 38.23 16.44 12.95
C VAL A 248 39.68 16.47 12.51
N LYS A 249 40.11 15.57 11.64
CA LYS A 249 41.48 15.59 11.10
C LYS A 249 41.75 16.87 10.30
N SER A 250 40.84 17.30 9.42
CA SER A 250 41.00 18.51 8.61
C SER A 250 41.04 19.82 9.41
N THR A 251 40.53 19.82 10.62
CA THR A 251 40.56 21.01 11.52
C THR A 251 41.81 21.06 12.40
N THR A 252 42.61 20.00 12.43
CA THR A 252 43.82 19.90 13.27
C THR A 252 45.13 19.95 12.46
N GLU A 253 45.06 19.91 11.14
CA GLU A 253 46.18 20.19 10.19
C GLU A 253 46.16 21.65 9.77
#